data_f0d7af9db4ce3ae9efb8adc4a13c0ab2
#
_entry.id   f0d7af9db4ce3ae9efb8adc4a13c0ab2
#
_cell.length_a   1.000
_cell.length_b   1.000
_cell.length_c   1.000
_cell.angle_alpha   90.00
_cell.angle_beta   90.00
_cell.angle_gamma   90.00
#
_symmetry.space_group_name_H-M   'P 1'
#
loop_
_entity.id
_entity.type
_entity.pdbx_description
1 polymer ?
#
loop_
_entity_poly.entity_id
_entity_poly.type
_entity_poly.pdbx_seq_one_letter_code
_entity_poly.pdbx_strand_id
1 'polypeptide(L)'
;MSMTGLTLLVPAKSDAERDAVASAWEKAGGTVRRLERFWQPPRLDASTTRVYGSDGFCLVLAEVLKLDLYSPADDLIFQVPPDWLKRSIGRSSLAAAEAISYPAFVKPLVPKQFRAGVYASVEDLNEECAGLSPETAILVSAVVDFAVEARFFALDGEVLAGAFYAGAEDLKPAAVAASAIVQAVGGPRAVVVDVGLIPGQGWAIVEFNPVWGAGLNGCDPQEVLPAILHASGPGRAIYDPGETDP
;
A
#
# COMPACT_ATOMS: atom_id res chain seq x y z
N MET A 1 6.72 21.77 4.15
CA MET A 1 7.92 20.89 4.13
C MET A 1 8.72 21.19 2.88
N SER A 2 10.07 21.21 2.89
CA SER A 2 10.90 21.45 1.70
C SER A 2 11.45 20.14 1.17
N MET A 3 11.44 19.98 -0.16
CA MET A 3 12.04 18.84 -0.90
C MET A 3 13.36 19.20 -1.58
N THR A 4 13.96 20.34 -1.21
CA THR A 4 15.22 20.84 -1.77
C THR A 4 16.33 19.78 -1.67
N GLY A 5 17.03 19.52 -2.77
CA GLY A 5 18.08 18.51 -2.87
C GLY A 5 17.60 17.07 -3.05
N LEU A 6 16.29 16.83 -3.08
CA LEU A 6 15.70 15.52 -3.26
C LEU A 6 15.20 15.33 -4.70
N THR A 7 15.33 14.13 -5.23
CA THR A 7 14.85 13.74 -6.56
C THR A 7 13.75 12.68 -6.42
N LEU A 8 12.59 12.94 -7.01
CA LEU A 8 11.50 11.97 -7.15
C LEU A 8 11.53 11.36 -8.55
N LEU A 9 11.60 10.04 -8.64
CA LEU A 9 11.49 9.29 -9.88
C LEU A 9 10.05 8.86 -10.10
N VAL A 10 9.50 9.16 -11.26
CA VAL A 10 8.15 8.75 -11.68
C VAL A 10 8.19 8.16 -13.09
N PRO A 11 7.23 7.30 -13.48
CA PRO A 11 7.09 6.84 -14.85
C PRO A 11 6.92 8.02 -15.84
N ALA A 12 7.46 7.89 -17.04
CA ALA A 12 7.27 8.90 -18.10
C ALA A 12 5.83 8.91 -18.63
N LYS A 13 5.14 7.76 -18.59
CA LYS A 13 3.73 7.68 -18.99
C LYS A 13 2.89 8.59 -18.07
N SER A 14 2.18 9.53 -18.67
CA SER A 14 1.31 10.47 -17.96
C SER A 14 0.19 9.73 -17.22
N ASP A 15 -0.12 10.25 -16.03
CA ASP A 15 -1.19 9.82 -15.16
C ASP A 15 -1.55 10.99 -14.26
N ALA A 16 -2.83 11.34 -14.18
CA ALA A 16 -3.27 12.58 -13.53
C ALA A 16 -2.83 12.70 -12.08
N GLU A 17 -2.92 11.62 -11.31
CA GLU A 17 -2.56 11.64 -9.87
C GLU A 17 -1.05 11.71 -9.67
N ARG A 18 -0.27 10.92 -10.44
CA ARG A 18 1.20 11.00 -10.40
C ARG A 18 1.73 12.35 -10.86
N ASP A 19 1.10 12.94 -11.87
CA ASP A 19 1.45 14.26 -12.37
C ASP A 19 1.16 15.34 -11.35
N ALA A 20 0.08 15.21 -10.57
CA ALA A 20 -0.24 16.07 -9.44
C ALA A 20 0.81 15.97 -8.32
N VAL A 21 1.21 14.75 -7.94
CA VAL A 21 2.30 14.51 -6.97
C VAL A 21 3.61 15.10 -7.46
N ALA A 22 3.99 14.85 -8.72
CA ALA A 22 5.21 15.38 -9.33
C ALA A 22 5.22 16.92 -9.27
N SER A 23 4.11 17.56 -9.65
CA SER A 23 3.97 19.02 -9.57
C SER A 23 4.06 19.55 -8.14
N ALA A 24 3.44 18.85 -7.17
CA ALA A 24 3.52 19.22 -5.76
C ALA A 24 4.97 19.10 -5.23
N TRP A 25 5.69 18.04 -5.63
CA TRP A 25 7.10 17.85 -5.27
C TRP A 25 8.00 18.96 -5.80
N GLU A 26 7.83 19.37 -7.07
CA GLU A 26 8.57 20.50 -7.66
C GLU A 26 8.25 21.83 -6.96
N LYS A 27 6.97 22.10 -6.66
CA LYS A 27 6.55 23.28 -5.89
C LYS A 27 7.16 23.31 -4.49
N ALA A 28 7.44 22.16 -3.89
CA ALA A 28 8.13 22.05 -2.60
C ALA A 28 9.67 22.17 -2.73
N GLY A 29 10.20 22.46 -3.94
CA GLY A 29 11.62 22.70 -4.21
C GLY A 29 12.42 21.46 -4.57
N GLY A 30 11.78 20.31 -4.77
CA GLY A 30 12.41 19.07 -5.21
C GLY A 30 12.57 18.98 -6.73
N THR A 31 13.33 18.00 -7.18
CA THR A 31 13.50 17.67 -8.59
C THR A 31 12.64 16.47 -8.94
N VAL A 32 11.99 16.48 -10.11
CA VAL A 32 11.28 15.31 -10.64
C VAL A 32 12.01 14.80 -11.88
N ARG A 33 12.21 13.48 -11.96
CA ARG A 33 12.71 12.82 -13.17
C ARG A 33 11.72 11.78 -13.65
N ARG A 34 11.28 11.93 -14.90
CA ARG A 34 10.39 11.00 -15.57
C ARG A 34 11.21 9.99 -16.37
N LEU A 35 10.99 8.68 -16.12
CA LEU A 35 11.77 7.61 -16.72
C LEU A 35 10.90 6.76 -17.66
N GLU A 36 11.30 6.65 -18.92
CA GLU A 36 10.74 5.70 -19.89
C GLU A 36 11.36 4.30 -19.71
N ARG A 37 12.70 4.26 -19.63
CA ARG A 37 13.49 3.03 -19.46
C ARG A 37 13.99 2.92 -18.03
N PHE A 38 13.06 2.68 -17.11
CA PHE A 38 13.37 2.64 -15.68
C PHE A 38 14.27 1.47 -15.25
N TRP A 39 14.46 0.45 -16.11
CA TRP A 39 15.45 -0.62 -15.91
C TRP A 39 16.89 -0.21 -16.26
N GLN A 40 17.09 0.99 -16.81
CA GLN A 40 18.37 1.63 -17.10
C GLN A 40 18.36 3.08 -16.58
N PRO A 41 18.16 3.31 -15.29
CA PRO A 41 18.10 4.67 -14.75
C PRO A 41 19.47 5.33 -14.84
N PRO A 42 19.53 6.68 -14.84
CA PRO A 42 20.79 7.38 -14.69
C PRO A 42 21.40 7.07 -13.32
N ARG A 43 22.71 7.30 -13.18
CA ARG A 43 23.36 7.22 -11.86
C ARG A 43 22.78 8.30 -10.95
N LEU A 44 22.26 7.89 -9.80
CA LEU A 44 21.64 8.75 -8.78
C LEU A 44 22.13 8.34 -7.41
N ASP A 45 22.18 9.31 -6.51
CA ASP A 45 22.48 9.05 -5.11
C ASP A 45 21.21 8.52 -4.41
N ALA A 46 21.27 7.30 -3.89
CA ALA A 46 20.19 6.65 -3.16
C ALA A 46 19.71 7.48 -1.96
N SER A 47 20.60 8.23 -1.29
CA SER A 47 20.28 9.03 -0.11
C SER A 47 19.29 10.16 -0.44
N THR A 48 19.38 10.72 -1.65
CA THR A 48 18.56 11.83 -2.12
C THR A 48 17.46 11.43 -3.10
N THR A 49 17.35 10.13 -3.44
CA THR A 49 16.38 9.62 -4.42
C THR A 49 15.17 9.01 -3.74
N ARG A 50 13.98 9.29 -4.29
CA ARG A 50 12.70 8.67 -3.92
C ARG A 50 11.99 8.17 -5.17
N VAL A 51 11.10 7.20 -5.02
CA VAL A 51 10.34 6.61 -6.13
C VAL A 51 8.85 6.66 -5.84
N TYR A 52 8.06 6.94 -6.89
CA TYR A 52 6.60 6.92 -6.81
C TYR A 52 6.02 6.46 -8.15
N GLY A 53 5.28 5.36 -8.17
CA GLY A 53 4.72 4.81 -9.40
C GLY A 53 4.13 3.42 -9.22
N SER A 54 3.95 2.69 -10.33
CA SER A 54 3.46 1.31 -10.27
C SER A 54 4.47 0.37 -9.60
N ASP A 55 3.99 -0.76 -9.09
CA ASP A 55 4.84 -1.77 -8.45
C ASP A 55 6.05 -2.16 -9.29
N GLY A 56 5.82 -2.53 -10.57
CA GLY A 56 6.91 -2.92 -11.45
C GLY A 56 7.97 -1.81 -11.64
N PHE A 57 7.53 -0.55 -11.69
CA PHE A 57 8.42 0.60 -11.76
C PHE A 57 9.26 0.75 -10.47
N CYS A 58 8.60 0.77 -9.33
CA CYS A 58 9.27 1.00 -8.05
C CYS A 58 10.18 -0.17 -7.65
N LEU A 59 9.71 -1.42 -7.81
CA LEU A 59 10.51 -2.61 -7.48
C LEU A 59 11.78 -2.73 -8.33
N VAL A 60 11.69 -2.47 -9.64
CA VAL A 60 12.88 -2.49 -10.51
C VAL A 60 13.87 -1.38 -10.15
N LEU A 61 13.38 -0.16 -9.90
CA LEU A 61 14.24 0.94 -9.48
C LEU A 61 14.88 0.72 -8.11
N ALA A 62 14.15 0.14 -7.17
CA ALA A 62 14.67 -0.23 -5.86
C ALA A 62 15.86 -1.18 -6.00
N GLU A 63 15.73 -2.24 -6.81
CA GLU A 63 16.81 -3.19 -7.06
C GLU A 63 18.02 -2.54 -7.75
N VAL A 64 17.78 -1.75 -8.83
CA VAL A 64 18.87 -1.17 -9.62
C VAL A 64 19.62 -0.05 -8.88
N LEU A 65 18.90 0.78 -8.11
CA LEU A 65 19.46 1.92 -7.38
C LEU A 65 19.80 1.60 -5.93
N LYS A 66 19.54 0.36 -5.49
CA LYS A 66 19.75 -0.09 -4.10
C LYS A 66 18.97 0.78 -3.11
N LEU A 67 17.69 0.95 -3.38
CA LEU A 67 16.76 1.63 -2.48
C LEU A 67 15.97 0.59 -1.70
N ASP A 68 15.64 0.91 -0.45
CA ASP A 68 14.60 0.21 0.31
C ASP A 68 13.23 0.82 -0.01
N LEU A 69 12.25 -0.03 -0.27
CA LEU A 69 10.83 0.34 -0.34
C LEU A 69 10.16 -0.06 0.97
N TYR A 70 9.59 0.92 1.66
CA TYR A 70 8.91 0.66 2.93
C TYR A 70 7.44 0.34 2.67
N SER A 71 7.10 -0.93 2.87
CA SER A 71 5.76 -1.47 2.65
C SER A 71 5.16 -1.98 3.95
N PRO A 72 3.83 -1.93 4.12
CA PRO A 72 3.17 -2.69 5.17
C PRO A 72 3.45 -4.18 4.97
N ALA A 73 3.55 -4.94 6.06
CA ALA A 73 3.61 -6.39 5.97
C ALA A 73 2.32 -6.94 5.35
N ASP A 74 2.43 -7.99 4.53
CA ASP A 74 1.27 -8.57 3.82
C ASP A 74 0.18 -9.05 4.79
N ASP A 75 0.55 -9.37 6.02
CA ASP A 75 -0.33 -9.85 7.09
C ASP A 75 -0.67 -8.78 8.15
N LEU A 76 -0.33 -7.50 7.91
CA LEU A 76 -0.57 -6.41 8.86
C LEU A 76 -2.04 -6.29 9.28
N ILE A 77 -2.98 -6.62 8.39
CA ILE A 77 -4.42 -6.55 8.68
C ILE A 77 -4.84 -7.44 9.86
N PHE A 78 -4.11 -8.53 10.15
CA PHE A 78 -4.42 -9.41 11.28
C PHE A 78 -4.03 -8.81 12.65
N GLN A 79 -3.30 -7.70 12.67
CA GLN A 79 -2.97 -6.95 13.88
C GLN A 79 -4.05 -5.92 14.23
N VAL A 80 -5.00 -5.67 13.31
CA VAL A 80 -6.07 -4.68 13.53
C VAL A 80 -7.03 -5.19 14.62
N PRO A 81 -7.34 -4.37 15.64
CA PRO A 81 -8.30 -4.74 16.66
C PRO A 81 -9.67 -5.12 16.09
N PRO A 82 -10.39 -6.09 16.66
CA PRO A 82 -11.69 -6.57 16.19
C PRO A 82 -12.72 -5.44 15.98
N ASP A 83 -12.66 -4.40 16.80
CA ASP A 83 -13.55 -3.23 16.71
C ASP A 83 -13.42 -2.46 15.38
N TRP A 84 -12.28 -2.59 14.70
CA TRP A 84 -12.01 -1.96 13.41
C TRP A 84 -12.04 -2.95 12.24
N LEU A 85 -12.15 -4.25 12.50
CA LEU A 85 -12.38 -5.26 11.46
C LEU A 85 -13.86 -5.31 11.05
N LYS A 86 -14.80 -5.26 12.03
CA LYS A 86 -16.27 -5.35 11.86
C LYS A 86 -16.76 -6.56 11.07
N ARG A 87 -15.87 -7.49 10.77
CA ARG A 87 -16.12 -8.75 10.07
C ARG A 87 -15.08 -9.79 10.46
N SER A 88 -15.37 -11.06 10.24
CA SER A 88 -14.36 -12.10 10.40
C SER A 88 -13.31 -11.96 9.30
N ILE A 89 -12.03 -11.91 9.67
CA ILE A 89 -10.88 -11.96 8.78
C ILE A 89 -9.92 -12.99 9.37
N GLY A 90 -9.47 -13.94 8.54
CA GLY A 90 -8.57 -14.99 8.98
C GLY A 90 -7.51 -15.32 7.95
N ARG A 91 -6.40 -15.90 8.41
CA ARG A 91 -5.37 -16.48 7.57
C ARG A 91 -5.67 -17.95 7.31
N SER A 92 -5.47 -18.40 6.06
CA SER A 92 -5.63 -19.78 5.65
C SER A 92 -4.61 -20.12 4.56
N SER A 93 -4.74 -21.27 3.94
CA SER A 93 -4.01 -21.68 2.74
C SER A 93 -4.97 -22.30 1.73
N LEU A 94 -4.55 -22.46 0.47
CA LEU A 94 -5.35 -23.14 -0.55
C LEU A 94 -5.60 -24.61 -0.18
N ALA A 95 -4.68 -25.26 0.54
CA ALA A 95 -4.89 -26.62 1.04
C ALA A 95 -6.09 -26.74 1.99
N ALA A 96 -6.47 -25.65 2.67
CA ALA A 96 -7.61 -25.62 3.59
C ALA A 96 -8.87 -24.96 2.98
N ALA A 97 -8.92 -24.79 1.66
CA ALA A 97 -10.02 -24.11 0.97
C ALA A 97 -11.39 -24.76 1.20
N GLU A 98 -11.46 -26.08 1.36
CA GLU A 98 -12.69 -26.84 1.66
C GLU A 98 -13.29 -26.49 3.03
N ALA A 99 -12.49 -25.98 3.96
CA ALA A 99 -12.94 -25.58 5.31
C ALA A 99 -13.49 -24.15 5.36
N ILE A 100 -13.43 -23.40 4.25
CA ILE A 100 -13.93 -22.01 4.17
C ILE A 100 -15.46 -22.04 4.04
N SER A 101 -16.12 -21.19 4.82
CA SER A 101 -17.57 -20.95 4.66
C SER A 101 -17.80 -19.96 3.51
N TYR A 102 -18.40 -20.45 2.42
CA TYR A 102 -18.71 -19.64 1.24
C TYR A 102 -20.15 -19.07 1.29
N PRO A 103 -20.46 -17.92 0.61
CA PRO A 103 -19.50 -17.10 -0.13
C PRO A 103 -18.50 -16.40 0.79
N ALA A 104 -17.26 -16.26 0.34
CA ALA A 104 -16.20 -15.60 1.07
C ALA A 104 -15.39 -14.66 0.17
N PHE A 105 -14.91 -13.55 0.71
CA PHE A 105 -13.87 -12.77 0.04
C PHE A 105 -12.52 -13.42 0.33
N VAL A 106 -11.79 -13.75 -0.74
CA VAL A 106 -10.47 -14.37 -0.64
C VAL A 106 -9.46 -13.57 -1.46
N LYS A 107 -8.29 -13.32 -0.87
CA LYS A 107 -7.15 -12.74 -1.60
C LYS A 107 -5.85 -13.42 -1.22
N PRO A 108 -4.85 -13.47 -2.13
CA PRO A 108 -3.52 -13.95 -1.76
C PRO A 108 -2.91 -13.03 -0.72
N LEU A 109 -2.17 -13.57 0.25
CA LEU A 109 -1.37 -12.73 1.17
C LEU A 109 -0.24 -12.06 0.41
N VAL A 110 0.53 -12.82 -0.37
CA VAL A 110 1.51 -12.23 -1.29
C VAL A 110 0.77 -11.67 -2.49
N PRO A 111 0.87 -10.37 -2.78
CA PRO A 111 0.07 -9.72 -3.82
C PRO A 111 0.23 -10.36 -5.21
N LYS A 112 -0.85 -10.34 -5.99
CA LYS A 112 -0.87 -10.67 -7.43
C LYS A 112 -0.62 -12.12 -7.80
N GLN A 113 -0.71 -13.08 -6.87
CA GLN A 113 -0.64 -14.50 -7.18
C GLN A 113 -1.90 -14.99 -7.88
N PHE A 114 -3.07 -14.47 -7.50
CA PHE A 114 -4.36 -14.69 -8.13
C PHE A 114 -5.28 -13.49 -7.89
N ARG A 115 -6.46 -13.49 -8.49
CA ARG A 115 -7.41 -12.37 -8.38
C ARG A 115 -8.10 -12.36 -7.01
N ALA A 116 -7.94 -11.26 -6.26
CA ALA A 116 -8.73 -11.00 -5.06
C ALA A 116 -10.21 -10.82 -5.43
N GLY A 117 -11.13 -11.46 -4.70
CA GLY A 117 -12.55 -11.36 -5.00
C GLY A 117 -13.44 -12.19 -4.08
N VAL A 118 -14.75 -12.07 -4.30
CA VAL A 118 -15.75 -12.93 -3.66
C VAL A 118 -15.89 -14.21 -4.48
N TYR A 119 -15.68 -15.34 -3.83
CA TYR A 119 -15.86 -16.67 -4.40
C TYR A 119 -17.12 -17.28 -3.82
N ALA A 120 -17.97 -17.85 -4.69
CA ALA A 120 -19.25 -18.42 -4.28
C ALA A 120 -19.09 -19.85 -3.75
N SER A 121 -18.01 -20.54 -4.16
CA SER A 121 -17.74 -21.94 -3.79
C SER A 121 -16.24 -22.23 -3.76
N VAL A 122 -15.87 -23.41 -3.25
CA VAL A 122 -14.50 -23.91 -3.29
C VAL A 122 -14.05 -24.22 -4.73
N GLU A 123 -14.97 -24.65 -5.59
CA GLU A 123 -14.71 -24.94 -6.99
C GLU A 123 -14.27 -23.67 -7.73
N ASP A 124 -14.99 -22.54 -7.53
CA ASP A 124 -14.66 -21.25 -8.13
C ASP A 124 -13.26 -20.78 -7.70
N LEU A 125 -12.91 -20.95 -6.41
CA LEU A 125 -11.58 -20.61 -5.91
C LEU A 125 -10.49 -21.50 -6.49
N ASN A 126 -10.75 -22.80 -6.58
CA ASN A 126 -9.80 -23.78 -7.13
C ASN A 126 -9.56 -23.53 -8.63
N GLU A 127 -10.57 -23.14 -9.39
CA GLU A 127 -10.43 -22.80 -10.81
C GLU A 127 -9.53 -21.56 -10.99
N GLU A 128 -9.76 -20.49 -10.21
CA GLU A 128 -8.93 -19.26 -10.24
C GLU A 128 -7.48 -19.55 -9.83
N CYS A 129 -7.29 -20.43 -8.85
CA CYS A 129 -5.97 -20.74 -8.27
C CYS A 129 -5.28 -21.93 -8.94
N ALA A 130 -5.77 -22.39 -10.09
CA ALA A 130 -5.21 -23.56 -10.77
C ALA A 130 -3.71 -23.40 -11.05
N GLY A 131 -2.91 -24.39 -10.61
CA GLY A 131 -1.45 -24.39 -10.77
C GLY A 131 -0.66 -23.70 -9.67
N LEU A 132 -1.32 -23.07 -8.70
CA LEU A 132 -0.65 -22.54 -7.51
C LEU A 132 -0.36 -23.66 -6.49
N SER A 133 0.64 -23.44 -5.63
CA SER A 133 0.94 -24.35 -4.53
C SER A 133 -0.22 -24.43 -3.54
N PRO A 134 -0.59 -25.62 -3.03
CA PRO A 134 -1.55 -25.78 -1.94
C PRO A 134 -1.17 -24.97 -0.68
N GLU A 135 0.11 -24.74 -0.45
CA GLU A 135 0.63 -23.95 0.68
C GLU A 135 0.52 -22.43 0.46
N THR A 136 -0.02 -21.99 -0.69
CA THR A 136 -0.23 -20.55 -0.96
C THR A 136 -1.08 -19.94 0.14
N ALA A 137 -0.50 -19.00 0.87
CA ALA A 137 -1.16 -18.32 1.98
C ALA A 137 -2.22 -17.33 1.47
N ILE A 138 -3.41 -17.40 2.06
CA ILE A 138 -4.55 -16.58 1.69
C ILE A 138 -5.15 -15.86 2.89
N LEU A 139 -5.74 -14.70 2.65
CA LEU A 139 -6.66 -14.03 3.54
C LEU A 139 -8.08 -14.42 3.15
N VAL A 140 -8.85 -14.82 4.14
CA VAL A 140 -10.28 -15.12 4.00
C VAL A 140 -11.07 -14.14 4.85
N SER A 141 -12.10 -13.52 4.29
CA SER A 141 -12.96 -12.58 4.99
C SER A 141 -14.44 -12.90 4.72
N ALA A 142 -15.27 -12.66 5.73
CA ALA A 142 -16.71 -12.56 5.48
C ALA A 142 -16.99 -11.45 4.45
N VAL A 143 -17.96 -11.71 3.58
CA VAL A 143 -18.42 -10.73 2.59
C VAL A 143 -19.19 -9.63 3.30
N VAL A 144 -18.83 -8.38 3.04
CA VAL A 144 -19.53 -7.19 3.52
C VAL A 144 -19.64 -6.19 2.38
N ASP A 145 -20.68 -5.35 2.42
CA ASP A 145 -20.83 -4.24 1.49
C ASP A 145 -20.36 -2.95 2.17
N PHE A 146 -19.41 -2.27 1.56
CA PHE A 146 -19.01 -0.94 1.97
C PHE A 146 -19.84 0.10 1.20
N ALA A 147 -20.71 0.83 1.92
CA ALA A 147 -21.51 1.90 1.32
C ALA A 147 -20.68 3.11 0.91
N VAL A 148 -19.58 3.34 1.61
CA VAL A 148 -18.64 4.44 1.39
C VAL A 148 -17.23 3.92 1.66
N GLU A 149 -16.27 4.36 0.85
CA GLU A 149 -14.86 4.02 1.05
C GLU A 149 -13.97 5.27 0.95
N ALA A 150 -12.98 5.35 1.85
CA ALA A 150 -12.06 6.48 1.94
C ALA A 150 -10.62 5.99 2.08
N ARG A 151 -9.70 6.70 1.42
CA ARG A 151 -8.25 6.49 1.51
C ARG A 151 -7.62 7.54 2.39
N PHE A 152 -6.66 7.10 3.21
CA PHE A 152 -5.86 7.99 4.04
C PHE A 152 -4.38 7.68 3.90
N PHE A 153 -3.58 8.75 3.76
CA PHE A 153 -2.12 8.67 3.88
C PHE A 153 -1.72 9.00 5.31
N ALA A 154 -0.92 8.14 5.90
CA ALA A 154 -0.45 8.30 7.28
C ALA A 154 1.08 8.27 7.35
N LEU A 155 1.64 8.98 8.32
CA LEU A 155 3.06 9.02 8.66
C LEU A 155 3.21 9.00 10.18
N ASP A 156 4.07 8.12 10.69
CA ASP A 156 4.39 7.99 12.13
C ASP A 156 3.12 7.85 13.02
N GLY A 157 2.08 7.18 12.51
CA GLY A 157 0.81 6.97 13.22
C GLY A 157 -0.18 8.13 13.12
N GLU A 158 0.14 9.20 12.38
CA GLU A 158 -0.72 10.35 12.16
C GLU A 158 -1.27 10.36 10.73
N VAL A 159 -2.58 10.61 10.58
CA VAL A 159 -3.23 10.82 9.28
C VAL A 159 -2.88 12.21 8.77
N LEU A 160 -2.33 12.28 7.55
CA LEU A 160 -1.93 13.53 6.89
C LEU A 160 -2.99 14.05 5.93
N ALA A 161 -3.56 13.16 5.12
CA ALA A 161 -4.53 13.48 4.09
C ALA A 161 -5.55 12.36 3.97
N GLY A 162 -6.76 12.67 3.56
CA GLY A 162 -7.80 11.68 3.28
C GLY A 162 -8.83 12.18 2.30
N ALA A 163 -9.41 11.24 1.54
CA ALA A 163 -10.50 11.52 0.61
C ALA A 163 -11.36 10.28 0.39
N PHE A 164 -12.62 10.49 0.00
CA PHE A 164 -13.50 9.44 -0.48
C PHE A 164 -13.17 9.08 -1.93
N TYR A 165 -13.13 7.79 -2.24
CA TYR A 165 -13.04 7.29 -3.61
C TYR A 165 -14.30 6.50 -4.04
N ALA A 166 -15.16 6.14 -3.07
CA ALA A 166 -16.48 5.57 -3.33
C ALA A 166 -17.50 6.15 -2.33
N GLY A 167 -18.64 6.63 -2.82
CA GLY A 167 -19.64 7.29 -2.00
C GLY A 167 -19.18 8.66 -1.48
N ALA A 168 -19.94 9.20 -0.53
CA ALA A 168 -19.63 10.46 0.16
C ALA A 168 -20.35 10.53 1.51
N GLU A 169 -19.65 10.99 2.52
CA GLU A 169 -20.14 11.19 3.89
C GLU A 169 -19.34 12.31 4.58
N ASP A 170 -19.51 12.50 5.89
CA ASP A 170 -18.56 13.29 6.68
C ASP A 170 -17.21 12.53 6.80
N LEU A 171 -16.11 13.14 6.37
CA LEU A 171 -14.79 12.51 6.39
C LEU A 171 -14.24 12.33 7.82
N LYS A 172 -14.73 13.11 8.79
CA LYS A 172 -14.19 13.07 10.16
C LYS A 172 -14.30 11.70 10.84
N PRO A 173 -15.44 11.00 10.83
CA PRO A 173 -15.53 9.66 11.43
C PRO A 173 -14.60 8.65 10.74
N ALA A 174 -14.43 8.74 9.41
CA ALA A 174 -13.49 7.91 8.67
C ALA A 174 -12.03 8.19 9.07
N ALA A 175 -11.67 9.47 9.23
CA ALA A 175 -10.34 9.88 9.68
C ALA A 175 -10.04 9.40 11.11
N VAL A 176 -11.03 9.44 12.01
CA VAL A 176 -10.91 8.89 13.38
C VAL A 176 -10.64 7.39 13.33
N ALA A 177 -11.38 6.64 12.50
CA ALA A 177 -11.17 5.21 12.31
C ALA A 177 -9.77 4.92 11.75
N ALA A 178 -9.38 5.61 10.67
CA ALA A 178 -8.05 5.47 10.07
C ALA A 178 -6.93 5.75 11.07
N SER A 179 -7.02 6.84 11.84
CA SER A 179 -6.06 7.20 12.89
C SER A 179 -5.96 6.13 13.97
N ALA A 180 -7.09 5.65 14.48
CA ALA A 180 -7.12 4.59 15.50
C ALA A 180 -6.50 3.28 14.98
N ILE A 181 -6.75 2.92 13.71
CA ILE A 181 -6.20 1.72 13.08
C ILE A 181 -4.69 1.84 12.94
N VAL A 182 -4.16 2.93 12.37
CA VAL A 182 -2.71 3.07 12.15
C VAL A 182 -1.93 3.16 13.47
N GLN A 183 -2.53 3.71 14.53
CA GLN A 183 -1.93 3.75 15.86
C GLN A 183 -1.92 2.38 16.56
N ALA A 184 -2.89 1.52 16.25
CA ALA A 184 -3.03 0.21 16.88
C ALA A 184 -2.12 -0.86 16.28
N VAL A 185 -1.63 -0.68 15.03
CA VAL A 185 -0.83 -1.68 14.32
C VAL A 185 0.65 -1.28 14.26
N GLY A 186 1.55 -2.25 14.31
CA GLY A 186 3.00 -2.06 14.16
C GLY A 186 3.43 -1.96 12.69
N GLY A 187 2.94 -0.95 11.97
CA GLY A 187 3.23 -0.75 10.55
C GLY A 187 4.51 0.03 10.25
N PRO A 188 4.86 0.23 8.96
CA PRO A 188 5.94 1.12 8.55
C PRO A 188 5.59 2.56 8.90
N ARG A 189 6.62 3.44 8.93
CA ARG A 189 6.43 4.87 9.22
C ARG A 189 5.38 5.51 8.32
N ALA A 190 5.42 5.21 7.01
CA ALA A 190 4.50 5.72 6.01
C ALA A 190 3.63 4.59 5.47
N VAL A 191 2.32 4.76 5.52
CA VAL A 191 1.35 3.76 5.06
C VAL A 191 0.11 4.43 4.49
N VAL A 192 -0.52 3.79 3.51
CA VAL A 192 -1.87 4.11 3.08
C VAL A 192 -2.82 3.12 3.75
N VAL A 193 -3.88 3.65 4.35
CA VAL A 193 -4.97 2.86 4.93
C VAL A 193 -6.28 3.23 4.25
N ASP A 194 -6.98 2.21 3.76
CA ASP A 194 -8.32 2.35 3.21
C ASP A 194 -9.33 1.86 4.24
N VAL A 195 -10.34 2.68 4.50
CA VAL A 195 -11.44 2.35 5.42
C VAL A 195 -12.78 2.45 4.71
N GLY A 196 -13.73 1.62 5.10
CA GLY A 196 -15.07 1.59 4.52
C GLY A 196 -16.15 1.61 5.59
N LEU A 197 -17.28 2.21 5.27
CA LEU A 197 -18.47 2.22 6.11
C LEU A 197 -19.34 1.00 5.82
N ILE A 198 -19.47 0.12 6.80
CA ILE A 198 -20.42 -1.00 6.76
C ILE A 198 -21.74 -0.51 7.38
N PRO A 199 -22.87 -0.48 6.63
CA PRO A 199 -24.14 -0.01 7.14
C PRO A 199 -24.56 -0.72 8.44
N GLY A 200 -24.91 0.07 9.45
CA GLY A 200 -25.32 -0.45 10.76
C GLY A 200 -24.18 -0.96 11.67
N GLN A 201 -22.93 -1.06 11.16
CA GLN A 201 -21.78 -1.53 11.95
C GLN A 201 -20.71 -0.44 12.14
N GLY A 202 -20.64 0.55 11.23
CA GLY A 202 -19.68 1.64 11.29
C GLY A 202 -18.43 1.42 10.42
N TRP A 203 -17.41 2.25 10.64
CA TRP A 203 -16.17 2.26 9.88
C TRP A 203 -15.30 1.04 10.21
N ALA A 204 -14.74 0.43 9.17
CA ALA A 204 -13.88 -0.74 9.25
C ALA A 204 -12.69 -0.60 8.29
N ILE A 205 -11.59 -1.31 8.58
CA ILE A 205 -10.46 -1.43 7.65
C ILE A 205 -10.90 -2.14 6.37
N VAL A 206 -10.49 -1.61 5.22
CA VAL A 206 -10.54 -2.31 3.94
C VAL A 206 -9.20 -3.01 3.69
N GLU A 207 -8.12 -2.21 3.59
CA GLU A 207 -6.76 -2.73 3.39
C GLU A 207 -5.69 -1.70 3.74
N PHE A 208 -4.43 -2.17 3.76
CA PHE A 208 -3.24 -1.33 3.78
C PHE A 208 -2.52 -1.38 2.43
N ASN A 209 -1.94 -0.25 2.01
CA ASN A 209 -1.17 -0.16 0.78
C ASN A 209 0.18 0.55 1.02
N PRO A 210 1.23 0.23 0.25
CA PRO A 210 2.48 0.96 0.30
C PRO A 210 2.31 2.34 -0.34
N VAL A 211 2.79 3.39 0.33
CA VAL A 211 2.67 4.78 -0.14
C VAL A 211 3.35 4.99 -1.50
N TRP A 212 4.50 4.35 -1.75
CA TRP A 212 5.24 4.49 -3.01
C TRP A 212 4.47 3.99 -4.24
N GLY A 213 3.47 3.12 -4.04
CA GLY A 213 2.67 2.48 -5.10
C GLY A 213 1.20 2.88 -5.13
N ALA A 214 0.73 3.60 -4.12
CA ALA A 214 -0.68 3.96 -3.98
C ALA A 214 -1.06 5.19 -4.82
N GLY A 215 -2.21 5.16 -5.46
CA GLY A 215 -2.83 6.34 -6.06
C GLY A 215 -3.37 7.30 -4.99
N LEU A 216 -3.56 8.57 -5.38
CA LEU A 216 -4.10 9.60 -4.46
C LEU A 216 -5.56 9.33 -4.08
N ASN A 217 -6.36 8.82 -5.01
CA ASN A 217 -7.80 8.61 -4.81
C ASN A 217 -8.51 9.87 -4.25
N GLY A 218 -8.14 11.05 -4.76
CA GLY A 218 -8.70 12.33 -4.34
C GLY A 218 -7.98 13.03 -3.18
N CYS A 219 -7.00 12.41 -2.52
CA CYS A 219 -6.19 13.08 -1.50
C CYS A 219 -5.38 14.24 -2.08
N ASP A 220 -5.18 15.28 -1.27
CA ASP A 220 -4.38 16.45 -1.68
C ASP A 220 -2.91 16.04 -1.91
N PRO A 221 -2.35 16.28 -3.11
CA PRO A 221 -0.99 15.91 -3.44
C PRO A 221 0.07 16.64 -2.61
N GLN A 222 -0.21 17.80 -2.02
CA GLN A 222 0.74 18.52 -1.17
C GLN A 222 0.77 17.89 0.24
N GLU A 223 -0.38 17.49 0.76
CA GLU A 223 -0.50 16.91 2.09
C GLU A 223 0.13 15.50 2.18
N VAL A 224 0.16 14.74 1.07
CA VAL A 224 0.75 13.38 1.05
C VAL A 224 2.28 13.38 0.87
N LEU A 225 2.91 14.51 0.50
CA LEU A 225 4.36 14.55 0.26
C LEU A 225 5.21 14.04 1.42
N PRO A 226 4.91 14.33 2.71
CA PRO A 226 5.68 13.78 3.82
C PRO A 226 5.66 12.24 3.86
N ALA A 227 4.52 11.62 3.57
CA ALA A 227 4.42 10.16 3.48
C ALA A 227 5.25 9.62 2.30
N ILE A 228 5.17 10.23 1.11
CA ILE A 228 5.95 9.85 -0.08
C ILE A 228 7.46 9.97 0.19
N LEU A 229 7.90 11.02 0.87
CA LEU A 229 9.31 11.20 1.24
C LEU A 229 9.83 10.01 2.08
N HIS A 230 8.99 9.46 2.94
CA HIS A 230 9.34 8.36 3.84
C HIS A 230 8.91 6.97 3.35
N ALA A 231 8.43 6.86 2.10
CA ALA A 231 8.01 5.60 1.50
C ALA A 231 9.15 4.78 0.88
N SER A 232 10.29 5.44 0.61
CA SER A 232 11.52 4.79 0.13
C SER A 232 12.74 5.54 0.62
N GLY A 233 13.91 4.91 0.55
CA GLY A 233 15.16 5.53 0.99
C GLY A 233 16.38 4.69 0.62
N PRO A 234 17.59 5.11 1.03
CA PRO A 234 18.79 4.33 0.78
C PRO A 234 18.65 2.96 1.41
N GLY A 235 18.96 1.91 0.63
CA GLY A 235 19.02 0.55 1.14
C GLY A 235 20.01 0.45 2.29
N ARG A 236 19.69 -0.37 3.29
CA ARG A 236 20.62 -0.66 4.36
C ARG A 236 21.85 -1.30 3.74
N ALA A 237 23.03 -0.72 3.99
CA ALA A 237 24.28 -1.38 3.65
C ALA A 237 24.23 -2.79 4.26
N ILE A 238 24.24 -3.83 3.41
CA ILE A 238 24.46 -5.19 3.88
C ILE A 238 25.88 -5.12 4.43
N TYR A 239 26.04 -5.19 5.75
CA TYR A 239 27.33 -5.34 6.39
C TYR A 239 27.90 -6.65 5.85
N ASP A 240 28.86 -6.56 4.92
CA ASP A 240 29.66 -7.70 4.48
C ASP A 240 30.72 -7.94 5.55
N PRO A 241 30.61 -9.02 6.37
CA PRO A 241 31.64 -9.31 7.40
C PRO A 241 32.96 -9.75 6.81
N GLY A 242 33.16 -9.68 5.48
CA GLY A 242 34.34 -10.10 4.75
C GLY A 242 35.33 -8.99 4.39
N GLU A 243 35.02 -7.72 4.50
CA GLU A 243 35.97 -6.62 4.31
C GLU A 243 36.71 -6.33 5.62
N THR A 244 37.74 -7.13 5.90
CA THR A 244 38.82 -6.74 6.84
C THR A 244 39.67 -5.72 6.11
N ASP A 245 39.66 -4.48 6.57
CA ASP A 245 40.60 -3.44 6.17
C ASP A 245 42.04 -3.93 6.30
N PRO A 246 42.93 -3.60 5.35
CA PRO A 246 44.33 -4.03 5.32
C PRO A 246 45.21 -3.39 6.39
#